data_3586d114cd2307b64ff859f3979f237f
#
_entry.id   3586d114cd2307b64ff859f3979f237f
#
_cell.length_a   1.000
_cell.length_b   1.000
_cell.length_c   1.000
_cell.angle_alpha   90.00
_cell.angle_beta   90.00
_cell.angle_gamma   90.00
#
_symmetry.space_group_name_H-M   'P 1'
#
loop_
_entity.id
_entity.type
_entity.pdbx_description
1 polymer ?
#
loop_
_entity_poly.entity_id
_entity_poly.type
_entity_poly.pdbx_seq_one_letter_code
_entity_poly.pdbx_strand_id
1 'polypeptide(L)'
;MLPRQAMCIALAAALTALPFTTPARHAHGQPLARTYRVGVLLYSSPTADPNMPALREALRAAGYVEGRNLVLEFRYAEGKPERLKVLAEELAQLRPDVIYAFGGDVVPYAKAATQTIPIVGMMSLDPVRAGIVPSLAHPGGNLTGFTFLLSELAGKRLEFLREVMPRLSRVAVVWNPDHPDPDFKDTQEAASRLGIRLLSIEVRKPDDFDGALALVTRDRAEAMIVVSSRLIFLRQAQILDFAAKNKIPIATGWGAWVQNGALLSYGPNIDEIVRQSASHVDKILRGAKPADLPIEQPTRFELVLNLKTARALNLTVPPSLIARADRVVE
;
A
#
# COMPACT_ATOMS: atom_id res chain seq x y z
N MET A 1 -91.33 -19.68 -64.24
CA MET A 1 -90.67 -19.16 -63.03
C MET A 1 -89.21 -19.11 -63.35
N LEU A 2 -88.61 -17.95 -63.25
CA LEU A 2 -87.32 -17.59 -63.84
C LEU A 2 -86.08 -18.15 -63.07
N PRO A 3 -84.99 -18.43 -63.76
CA PRO A 3 -83.67 -18.55 -63.13
C PRO A 3 -82.84 -17.28 -63.38
N ARG A 4 -82.16 -16.87 -62.36
CA ARG A 4 -81.16 -15.75 -62.36
C ARG A 4 -79.78 -16.25 -62.77
N GLN A 5 -79.25 -15.62 -63.79
CA GLN A 5 -77.88 -15.76 -64.26
C GLN A 5 -76.91 -15.07 -63.25
N ALA A 6 -75.86 -15.76 -62.92
CA ALA A 6 -74.75 -15.19 -62.18
C ALA A 6 -73.59 -14.96 -63.16
N MET A 7 -73.12 -13.71 -63.21
CA MET A 7 -72.05 -13.22 -64.07
C MET A 7 -70.73 -13.28 -63.26
N CYS A 8 -69.75 -14.07 -63.74
CA CYS A 8 -68.40 -14.13 -63.20
C CYS A 8 -67.56 -12.90 -63.63
N ILE A 9 -67.09 -12.09 -62.68
CA ILE A 9 -66.10 -11.05 -62.94
C ILE A 9 -64.75 -11.58 -62.44
N ALA A 10 -63.85 -11.79 -63.41
CA ALA A 10 -62.42 -12.09 -63.08
C ALA A 10 -61.67 -10.83 -62.68
N LEU A 11 -61.18 -10.79 -61.45
CA LEU A 11 -60.30 -9.72 -60.96
C LEU A 11 -58.85 -10.19 -61.06
N ALA A 12 -58.09 -9.59 -61.98
CA ALA A 12 -56.63 -9.77 -62.11
C ALA A 12 -55.90 -8.97 -61.00
N ALA A 13 -55.30 -9.64 -60.07
CA ALA A 13 -54.45 -9.04 -59.06
C ALA A 13 -53.04 -8.88 -59.61
N ALA A 14 -52.65 -7.65 -59.87
CA ALA A 14 -51.24 -7.27 -60.17
C ALA A 14 -50.43 -7.23 -58.87
N LEU A 15 -49.54 -8.21 -58.66
CA LEU A 15 -48.54 -8.16 -57.59
C LEU A 15 -47.40 -7.16 -57.98
N THR A 16 -47.41 -6.00 -57.39
CA THR A 16 -46.25 -5.09 -57.42
C THR A 16 -45.23 -5.48 -56.34
N ALA A 17 -44.13 -6.08 -56.78
CA ALA A 17 -42.94 -6.35 -55.87
C ALA A 17 -42.28 -5.05 -55.47
N LEU A 18 -42.45 -4.67 -54.20
CA LEU A 18 -41.64 -3.58 -53.58
C LEU A 18 -40.27 -4.14 -53.24
N PRO A 19 -39.18 -3.43 -53.61
CA PRO A 19 -37.84 -3.86 -53.18
C PRO A 19 -37.70 -3.62 -51.66
N PHE A 20 -37.49 -4.70 -50.90
CA PHE A 20 -37.05 -4.60 -49.50
C PHE A 20 -35.61 -4.06 -49.48
N THR A 21 -35.43 -2.75 -49.29
CA THR A 21 -34.15 -2.16 -48.92
C THR A 21 -33.94 -2.46 -47.43
N THR A 22 -33.16 -3.47 -47.11
CA THR A 22 -32.61 -3.66 -45.75
C THR A 22 -31.73 -2.46 -45.42
N PRO A 23 -32.02 -1.71 -44.35
CA PRO A 23 -31.07 -0.66 -43.91
C PRO A 23 -29.76 -1.32 -43.53
N ALA A 24 -28.68 -0.95 -44.21
CA ALA A 24 -27.34 -1.32 -43.83
C ALA A 24 -27.15 -0.80 -42.38
N ARG A 25 -27.14 -1.71 -41.42
CA ARG A 25 -26.70 -1.42 -40.06
C ARG A 25 -25.25 -0.95 -40.17
N HIS A 26 -25.06 0.35 -40.10
CA HIS A 26 -23.75 0.92 -39.86
C HIS A 26 -23.29 0.33 -38.49
N ALA A 27 -22.38 -0.61 -38.56
CA ALA A 27 -21.63 -1.04 -37.39
C ALA A 27 -20.95 0.22 -36.89
N HIS A 28 -21.53 0.87 -35.89
CA HIS A 28 -20.81 1.87 -35.10
C HIS A 28 -19.66 1.09 -34.49
N GLY A 29 -18.46 1.26 -35.09
CA GLY A 29 -17.24 0.79 -34.48
C GLY A 29 -17.24 1.32 -33.05
N GLN A 30 -17.30 0.42 -32.06
CA GLN A 30 -17.09 0.81 -30.69
C GLN A 30 -15.77 1.58 -30.67
N PRO A 31 -15.71 2.81 -30.12
CA PRO A 31 -14.47 3.53 -30.01
C PRO A 31 -13.47 2.58 -29.34
N LEU A 32 -12.31 2.40 -29.96
CA LEU A 32 -11.23 1.59 -29.40
C LEU A 32 -11.08 2.01 -27.95
N ALA A 33 -11.38 1.10 -27.03
CA ALA A 33 -11.36 1.39 -25.61
C ALA A 33 -9.94 1.93 -25.28
N ARG A 34 -9.85 3.16 -24.75
CA ARG A 34 -8.58 3.78 -24.40
C ARG A 34 -7.81 2.84 -23.48
N THR A 35 -6.57 2.54 -23.83
CA THR A 35 -5.66 1.82 -22.96
C THR A 35 -4.93 2.82 -22.07
N TYR A 36 -5.09 2.65 -20.76
CA TYR A 36 -4.41 3.46 -19.75
C TYR A 36 -3.07 2.86 -19.39
N ARG A 37 -2.10 3.70 -19.10
CA ARG A 37 -0.78 3.30 -18.65
C ARG A 37 -0.52 3.82 -17.23
N VAL A 38 -0.25 2.93 -16.29
CA VAL A 38 0.11 3.26 -14.90
C VAL A 38 1.56 2.84 -14.67
N GLY A 39 2.43 3.81 -14.39
CA GLY A 39 3.79 3.55 -13.95
C GLY A 39 3.79 3.18 -12.46
N VAL A 40 4.47 2.11 -12.07
CA VAL A 40 4.54 1.66 -10.68
C VAL A 40 6.00 1.65 -10.23
N LEU A 41 6.36 2.54 -9.30
CA LEU A 41 7.70 2.66 -8.74
C LEU A 41 7.75 2.03 -7.34
N LEU A 42 8.65 1.07 -7.16
CA LEU A 42 8.77 0.26 -5.95
C LEU A 42 10.23 0.15 -5.50
N TYR A 43 10.43 0.19 -4.18
CA TYR A 43 11.75 -0.08 -3.58
C TYR A 43 12.11 -1.58 -3.61
N SER A 44 11.10 -2.45 -3.54
CA SER A 44 11.21 -3.91 -3.46
C SER A 44 11.64 -4.57 -4.77
N SER A 45 11.52 -5.89 -4.82
CA SER A 45 11.66 -6.72 -6.03
C SER A 45 10.29 -7.29 -6.44
N PRO A 46 10.16 -7.83 -7.66
CA PRO A 46 8.90 -8.41 -8.17
C PRO A 46 8.29 -9.49 -7.26
N THR A 47 9.13 -10.24 -6.56
CA THR A 47 8.73 -11.36 -5.69
C THR A 47 8.53 -10.96 -4.24
N ALA A 48 8.99 -9.76 -3.84
CA ALA A 48 9.04 -9.34 -2.43
C ALA A 48 8.00 -8.30 -2.04
N ASP A 49 7.12 -7.87 -2.95
CA ASP A 49 6.08 -6.90 -2.61
C ASP A 49 4.71 -7.57 -2.46
N PRO A 50 4.23 -7.76 -1.22
CA PRO A 50 2.98 -8.46 -0.94
C PRO A 50 1.73 -7.63 -1.26
N ASN A 51 1.87 -6.31 -1.45
CA ASN A 51 0.73 -5.40 -1.57
C ASN A 51 0.25 -5.21 -3.03
N MET A 52 1.08 -5.55 -4.02
CA MET A 52 0.72 -5.36 -5.44
C MET A 52 -0.47 -6.22 -5.92
N PRO A 53 -0.71 -7.43 -5.41
CA PRO A 53 -1.96 -8.16 -5.70
C PRO A 53 -3.21 -7.38 -5.31
N ALA A 54 -3.21 -6.70 -4.15
CA ALA A 54 -4.34 -5.89 -3.69
C ALA A 54 -4.62 -4.68 -4.62
N LEU A 55 -3.56 -4.02 -5.12
CA LEU A 55 -3.68 -2.95 -6.12
C LEU A 55 -4.29 -3.46 -7.42
N ARG A 56 -3.79 -4.59 -7.96
CA ARG A 56 -4.31 -5.19 -9.21
C ARG A 56 -5.78 -5.60 -9.09
N GLU A 57 -6.14 -6.20 -7.95
CA GLU A 57 -7.52 -6.59 -7.67
C GLU A 57 -8.46 -5.38 -7.61
N ALA A 58 -8.05 -4.32 -6.91
CA ALA A 58 -8.84 -3.10 -6.79
C ALA A 58 -8.99 -2.36 -8.12
N LEU A 59 -7.93 -2.26 -8.93
CA LEU A 59 -8.00 -1.70 -10.29
C LEU A 59 -8.91 -2.53 -11.19
N ARG A 60 -8.86 -3.87 -11.09
CA ARG A 60 -9.78 -4.76 -11.83
C ARG A 60 -11.23 -4.54 -11.42
N ALA A 61 -11.50 -4.40 -10.12
CA ALA A 61 -12.84 -4.09 -9.61
C ALA A 61 -13.36 -2.75 -10.11
N ALA A 62 -12.46 -1.77 -10.33
CA ALA A 62 -12.78 -0.47 -10.94
C ALA A 62 -12.91 -0.51 -12.47
N GLY A 63 -12.74 -1.69 -13.11
CA GLY A 63 -12.89 -1.89 -14.55
C GLY A 63 -11.60 -1.79 -15.37
N TYR A 64 -10.44 -1.64 -14.71
CA TYR A 64 -9.12 -1.60 -15.36
C TYR A 64 -8.49 -2.99 -15.37
N VAL A 65 -8.44 -3.62 -16.54
CA VAL A 65 -7.97 -5.00 -16.72
C VAL A 65 -6.65 -4.98 -17.49
N GLU A 66 -5.59 -5.47 -16.85
CA GLU A 66 -4.26 -5.59 -17.44
C GLU A 66 -4.31 -6.46 -18.71
N GLY A 67 -3.66 -5.99 -19.78
CA GLY A 67 -3.70 -6.62 -21.11
C GLY A 67 -4.95 -6.30 -21.95
N ARG A 68 -5.99 -5.64 -21.39
CA ARG A 68 -7.18 -5.24 -22.12
C ARG A 68 -7.28 -3.71 -22.29
N ASN A 69 -7.33 -2.97 -21.20
CA ASN A 69 -7.44 -1.52 -21.17
C ASN A 69 -6.48 -0.86 -20.16
N LEU A 70 -5.58 -1.64 -19.56
CA LEU A 70 -4.59 -1.21 -18.60
C LEU A 70 -3.23 -1.85 -18.92
N VAL A 71 -2.17 -1.03 -18.85
CA VAL A 71 -0.77 -1.45 -18.84
C VAL A 71 -0.16 -0.99 -17.52
N LEU A 72 0.43 -1.92 -16.76
CA LEU A 72 1.20 -1.62 -15.56
C LEU A 72 2.69 -1.72 -15.88
N GLU A 73 3.37 -0.58 -15.80
CA GLU A 73 4.82 -0.46 -16.06
C GLU A 73 5.57 -0.45 -14.74
N PHE A 74 6.05 -1.61 -14.31
CA PHE A 74 6.77 -1.73 -13.05
C PHE A 74 8.25 -1.34 -13.17
N ARG A 75 8.73 -0.63 -12.15
CA ARG A 75 10.15 -0.39 -11.90
C ARG A 75 10.48 -0.74 -10.45
N TYR A 76 11.41 -1.64 -10.27
CA TYR A 76 11.83 -2.17 -8.98
C TYR A 76 13.27 -1.74 -8.67
N ALA A 77 13.46 -1.06 -7.55
CA ALA A 77 14.80 -0.68 -7.11
C ALA A 77 15.61 -1.85 -6.50
N GLU A 78 14.94 -2.97 -6.19
CA GLU A 78 15.56 -4.19 -5.65
C GLU A 78 16.37 -3.95 -4.38
N GLY A 79 15.84 -3.07 -3.50
CA GLY A 79 16.50 -2.71 -2.26
C GLY A 79 17.65 -1.72 -2.40
N LYS A 80 17.85 -1.14 -3.57
CA LYS A 80 18.95 -0.22 -3.90
C LYS A 80 18.42 1.20 -4.11
N PRO A 81 18.48 2.07 -3.09
CA PRO A 81 17.90 3.41 -3.15
C PRO A 81 18.52 4.28 -4.26
N GLU A 82 19.80 4.06 -4.58
CA GLU A 82 20.50 4.77 -5.66
C GLU A 82 19.88 4.55 -7.05
N ARG A 83 19.10 3.47 -7.24
CA ARG A 83 18.39 3.20 -8.50
C ARG A 83 17.10 4.00 -8.64
N LEU A 84 16.50 4.47 -7.53
CA LEU A 84 15.18 5.09 -7.54
C LEU A 84 15.10 6.31 -8.45
N LYS A 85 16.15 7.14 -8.48
CA LYS A 85 16.20 8.31 -9.35
C LYS A 85 16.08 7.94 -10.83
N VAL A 86 16.93 7.04 -11.29
CA VAL A 86 16.94 6.62 -12.71
C VAL A 86 15.63 5.93 -13.08
N LEU A 87 15.11 5.06 -12.22
CA LEU A 87 13.86 4.34 -12.45
C LEU A 87 12.63 5.27 -12.49
N ALA A 88 12.62 6.33 -11.66
CA ALA A 88 11.57 7.35 -11.72
C ALA A 88 11.63 8.16 -13.02
N GLU A 89 12.84 8.53 -13.48
CA GLU A 89 13.06 9.22 -14.74
C GLU A 89 12.64 8.36 -15.94
N GLU A 90 12.97 7.06 -15.94
CA GLU A 90 12.51 6.11 -16.96
C GLU A 90 10.97 6.04 -17.03
N LEU A 91 10.29 5.94 -15.86
CA LEU A 91 8.83 5.94 -15.83
C LEU A 91 8.27 7.24 -16.38
N ALA A 92 8.85 8.38 -16.02
CA ALA A 92 8.40 9.69 -16.54
C ALA A 92 8.55 9.80 -18.06
N GLN A 93 9.63 9.22 -18.63
CA GLN A 93 9.85 9.18 -20.08
C GLN A 93 8.78 8.37 -20.83
N LEU A 94 8.21 7.33 -20.21
CA LEU A 94 7.11 6.55 -20.78
C LEU A 94 5.79 7.34 -20.85
N ARG A 95 5.73 8.53 -20.22
CA ARG A 95 4.54 9.40 -20.14
C ARG A 95 3.29 8.62 -19.73
N PRO A 96 3.29 7.91 -18.59
CA PRO A 96 2.10 7.22 -18.13
C PRO A 96 0.99 8.22 -17.77
N ASP A 97 -0.25 7.75 -17.74
CA ASP A 97 -1.40 8.55 -17.29
C ASP A 97 -1.32 8.87 -15.79
N VAL A 98 -0.67 8.01 -15.00
CA VAL A 98 -0.40 8.21 -13.57
C VAL A 98 0.81 7.39 -13.13
N ILE A 99 1.59 7.91 -12.17
CA ILE A 99 2.63 7.16 -11.47
C ILE A 99 2.12 6.78 -10.09
N TYR A 100 2.14 5.50 -9.77
CA TYR A 100 1.90 4.95 -8.44
C TYR A 100 3.25 4.72 -7.74
N ALA A 101 3.54 5.50 -6.70
CA ALA A 101 4.80 5.46 -5.96
C ALA A 101 4.57 4.89 -4.55
N PHE A 102 5.14 3.70 -4.25
CA PHE A 102 4.87 2.99 -3.00
C PHE A 102 6.07 2.99 -2.05
N GLY A 103 5.97 3.81 -1.02
CA GLY A 103 6.96 3.98 0.05
C GLY A 103 7.31 5.46 0.30
N GLY A 104 7.54 5.82 1.57
CA GLY A 104 7.92 7.18 1.95
C GLY A 104 9.28 7.61 1.39
N ASP A 105 10.15 6.65 1.17
CA ASP A 105 11.46 6.79 0.52
C ASP A 105 11.41 6.75 -1.02
N VAL A 106 10.26 6.43 -1.62
CA VAL A 106 10.07 6.32 -3.08
C VAL A 106 9.41 7.59 -3.67
N VAL A 107 8.40 8.12 -2.98
CA VAL A 107 7.59 9.26 -3.43
C VAL A 107 8.42 10.50 -3.78
N PRO A 108 9.47 10.91 -3.02
CA PRO A 108 10.30 12.04 -3.38
C PRO A 108 10.97 11.92 -4.75
N TYR A 109 11.41 10.71 -5.14
CA TYR A 109 12.02 10.47 -6.45
C TYR A 109 11.01 10.57 -7.59
N ALA A 110 9.80 10.01 -7.40
CA ALA A 110 8.72 10.17 -8.37
C ALA A 110 8.37 11.64 -8.58
N LYS A 111 8.26 12.41 -7.47
CA LYS A 111 7.96 13.85 -7.53
C LYS A 111 9.07 14.67 -8.18
N ALA A 112 10.33 14.30 -7.98
CA ALA A 112 11.48 14.96 -8.62
C ALA A 112 11.56 14.68 -10.13
N ALA A 113 11.12 13.50 -10.58
CA ALA A 113 11.19 13.09 -11.99
C ALA A 113 10.17 13.78 -12.89
N THR A 114 9.07 14.33 -12.34
CA THR A 114 8.03 15.00 -13.12
C THR A 114 7.26 16.04 -12.32
N GLN A 115 6.87 17.14 -13.00
CA GLN A 115 5.98 18.16 -12.44
C GLN A 115 4.56 18.09 -13.01
N THR A 116 4.33 17.26 -14.04
CA THR A 116 3.07 17.24 -14.79
C THR A 116 2.34 15.90 -14.76
N ILE A 117 3.06 14.79 -14.71
CA ILE A 117 2.43 13.47 -14.62
C ILE A 117 1.82 13.33 -13.23
N PRO A 118 0.52 12.97 -13.11
CA PRO A 118 -0.12 12.70 -11.84
C PRO A 118 0.61 11.60 -11.03
N ILE A 119 0.72 11.81 -9.72
CA ILE A 119 1.35 10.84 -8.81
C ILE A 119 0.37 10.47 -7.71
N VAL A 120 0.16 9.18 -7.50
CA VAL A 120 -0.50 8.62 -6.32
C VAL A 120 0.58 8.03 -5.42
N GLY A 121 0.87 8.73 -4.32
CA GLY A 121 1.90 8.35 -3.35
C GLY A 121 1.35 7.57 -2.19
N MET A 122 2.04 6.49 -1.80
CA MET A 122 1.76 5.69 -0.61
C MET A 122 2.89 5.94 0.39
N MET A 123 2.62 6.70 1.46
CA MET A 123 3.66 7.30 2.30
C MET A 123 3.60 6.80 3.74
N SER A 124 4.74 6.36 4.28
CA SER A 124 4.88 6.07 5.72
C SER A 124 5.10 7.34 6.55
N LEU A 125 5.57 8.42 5.91
CA LEU A 125 5.87 9.71 6.52
C LEU A 125 4.66 10.66 6.48
N ASP A 126 4.72 11.72 7.30
CA ASP A 126 3.85 12.88 7.16
C ASP A 126 4.37 13.80 6.04
N PRO A 127 3.66 13.92 4.89
CA PRO A 127 4.15 14.67 3.74
C PRO A 127 4.13 16.20 3.95
N VAL A 128 3.38 16.70 4.94
CA VAL A 128 3.38 18.12 5.30
C VAL A 128 4.61 18.43 6.13
N ARG A 129 4.90 17.64 7.19
CA ARG A 129 6.12 17.78 7.99
C ARG A 129 7.40 17.59 7.16
N ALA A 130 7.36 16.72 6.14
CA ALA A 130 8.46 16.50 5.21
C ALA A 130 8.58 17.60 4.13
N GLY A 131 7.68 18.59 4.10
CA GLY A 131 7.70 19.68 3.11
C GLY A 131 7.38 19.23 1.68
N ILE A 132 6.79 18.05 1.51
CA ILE A 132 6.44 17.49 0.19
C ILE A 132 5.18 18.17 -0.37
N VAL A 133 4.21 18.46 0.51
CA VAL A 133 2.97 19.15 0.18
C VAL A 133 2.63 20.22 1.23
N PRO A 134 1.89 21.28 0.87
CA PRO A 134 1.52 22.35 1.82
C PRO A 134 0.45 21.91 2.83
N SER A 135 -0.47 21.01 2.45
CA SER A 135 -1.48 20.44 3.35
C SER A 135 -2.00 19.11 2.80
N LEU A 136 -2.62 18.29 3.66
CA LEU A 136 -3.24 17.03 3.24
C LEU A 136 -4.54 17.28 2.48
N ALA A 137 -5.34 18.26 2.89
CA ALA A 137 -6.62 18.55 2.25
C ALA A 137 -6.46 19.16 0.85
N HIS A 138 -5.41 19.95 0.64
CA HIS A 138 -5.08 20.61 -0.63
C HIS A 138 -3.60 20.41 -0.93
N PRO A 139 -3.19 19.23 -1.42
CA PRO A 139 -1.79 18.92 -1.64
C PRO A 139 -1.14 19.79 -2.73
N GLY A 140 -1.94 20.27 -3.67
CA GLY A 140 -1.46 21.08 -4.79
C GLY A 140 -0.53 20.30 -5.74
N GLY A 141 -0.18 20.89 -6.87
CA GLY A 141 0.73 20.27 -7.83
C GLY A 141 0.20 18.95 -8.40
N ASN A 142 1.11 17.99 -8.58
CA ASN A 142 0.81 16.72 -9.25
C ASN A 142 0.78 15.49 -8.32
N LEU A 143 0.88 15.67 -6.99
CA LEU A 143 0.91 14.58 -6.01
C LEU A 143 -0.36 14.54 -5.17
N THR A 144 -0.95 13.36 -5.04
CA THR A 144 -1.96 12.99 -4.05
C THR A 144 -1.64 11.59 -3.51
N GLY A 145 -2.50 10.98 -2.71
CA GLY A 145 -2.34 9.60 -2.24
C GLY A 145 -2.76 9.38 -0.79
N PHE A 146 -1.96 8.57 -0.08
CA PHE A 146 -2.25 8.12 1.29
C PHE A 146 -1.02 8.20 2.17
N THR A 147 -1.20 8.54 3.46
CA THR A 147 -0.18 8.36 4.49
C THR A 147 -0.61 7.29 5.48
N PHE A 148 0.37 6.62 6.12
CA PHE A 148 0.10 5.49 7.03
C PHE A 148 0.05 5.90 8.50
N LEU A 149 0.47 7.11 8.87
CA LEU A 149 0.53 7.63 10.25
C LEU A 149 1.27 6.71 11.24
N LEU A 150 2.29 6.00 10.79
CA LEU A 150 2.98 4.99 11.62
C LEU A 150 3.72 5.59 12.81
N SER A 151 4.29 6.78 12.65
CA SER A 151 5.04 7.46 13.70
C SER A 151 4.16 7.87 14.88
N GLU A 152 2.93 8.33 14.62
CA GLU A 152 1.98 8.72 15.66
C GLU A 152 1.58 7.55 16.59
N LEU A 153 1.76 6.31 16.12
CA LEU A 153 1.42 5.09 16.85
C LEU A 153 2.61 4.49 17.63
N ALA A 154 3.80 5.10 17.54
CA ALA A 154 5.01 4.58 18.16
C ALA A 154 4.86 4.38 19.68
N GLY A 155 4.31 5.38 20.37
CA GLY A 155 4.04 5.29 21.81
C GLY A 155 3.10 4.15 22.18
N LYS A 156 2.07 3.93 21.37
CA LYS A 156 1.08 2.88 21.62
C LYS A 156 1.66 1.48 21.50
N ARG A 157 2.60 1.26 20.58
CA ARG A 157 3.33 -0.01 20.45
C ARG A 157 4.15 -0.31 21.72
N LEU A 158 4.81 0.70 22.31
CA LEU A 158 5.52 0.55 23.58
C LEU A 158 4.57 0.24 24.74
N GLU A 159 3.42 0.92 24.82
CA GLU A 159 2.41 0.65 25.85
C GLU A 159 1.92 -0.80 25.79
N PHE A 160 1.60 -1.32 24.61
CA PHE A 160 1.18 -2.72 24.43
C PHE A 160 2.29 -3.71 24.79
N LEU A 161 3.55 -3.43 24.44
CA LEU A 161 4.67 -4.24 24.89
C LEU A 161 4.76 -4.27 26.43
N ARG A 162 4.58 -3.11 27.07
CA ARG A 162 4.63 -3.00 28.53
C ARG A 162 3.45 -3.72 29.22
N GLU A 163 2.27 -3.75 28.58
CA GLU A 163 1.15 -4.53 29.10
C GLU A 163 1.47 -6.04 29.12
N VAL A 164 2.16 -6.56 28.10
CA VAL A 164 2.60 -7.97 28.05
C VAL A 164 3.81 -8.19 28.95
N MET A 165 4.68 -7.19 29.12
CA MET A 165 5.94 -7.24 29.87
C MET A 165 6.01 -6.12 30.90
N PRO A 166 5.34 -6.21 32.07
CA PRO A 166 5.24 -5.10 33.04
C PRO A 166 6.57 -4.59 33.57
N ARG A 167 7.63 -5.43 33.53
CA ARG A 167 8.98 -5.07 33.97
C ARG A 167 9.91 -4.63 32.83
N LEU A 168 9.36 -4.40 31.64
CA LEU A 168 10.13 -3.97 30.46
C LEU A 168 10.89 -2.68 30.74
N SER A 169 12.21 -2.71 30.59
CA SER A 169 13.10 -1.61 30.89
C SER A 169 14.05 -1.23 29.75
N ARG A 170 14.36 -2.16 28.83
CA ARG A 170 15.26 -1.95 27.69
C ARG A 170 14.64 -2.46 26.41
N VAL A 171 14.49 -1.56 25.43
CA VAL A 171 13.92 -1.90 24.11
C VAL A 171 14.90 -1.47 23.02
N ALA A 172 15.27 -2.40 22.15
CA ALA A 172 16.01 -2.09 20.93
C ALA A 172 15.05 -1.54 19.86
N VAL A 173 15.44 -0.47 19.19
CA VAL A 173 14.69 0.09 18.07
C VAL A 173 15.53 -0.06 16.81
N VAL A 174 15.12 -0.97 15.92
CA VAL A 174 15.77 -1.15 14.61
C VAL A 174 15.15 -0.16 13.64
N TRP A 175 15.95 0.73 13.11
CA TRP A 175 15.50 1.81 12.27
C TRP A 175 16.52 2.25 11.21
N ASN A 176 16.05 2.91 10.16
CA ASN A 176 16.91 3.49 9.14
C ASN A 176 16.94 5.02 9.30
N PRO A 177 18.09 5.61 9.70
CA PRO A 177 18.19 7.06 9.88
C PRO A 177 18.10 7.86 8.57
N ASP A 178 18.27 7.22 7.42
CA ASP A 178 18.11 7.87 6.11
C ASP A 178 16.64 7.88 5.65
N HIS A 179 15.74 7.17 6.37
CA HIS A 179 14.31 7.22 6.12
C HIS A 179 13.70 8.48 6.75
N PRO A 180 12.90 9.26 6.00
CA PRO A 180 12.41 10.57 6.45
C PRO A 180 11.31 10.53 7.52
N ASP A 181 10.98 9.35 8.06
CA ASP A 181 9.93 9.16 9.07
C ASP A 181 10.45 9.45 10.48
N PRO A 182 9.77 10.28 11.30
CA PRO A 182 10.16 10.58 12.67
C PRO A 182 9.88 9.44 13.68
N ASP A 183 9.45 8.25 13.27
CA ASP A 183 9.01 7.13 14.12
C ASP A 183 10.03 6.81 15.24
N PHE A 184 11.35 6.86 14.96
CA PHE A 184 12.36 6.67 16.00
C PHE A 184 12.29 7.75 17.08
N LYS A 185 12.19 9.02 16.70
CA LYS A 185 12.10 10.15 17.64
C LYS A 185 10.82 10.07 18.46
N ASP A 186 9.69 9.79 17.83
CA ASP A 186 8.41 9.67 18.51
C ASP A 186 8.40 8.45 19.46
N THR A 187 9.07 7.34 19.07
CA THR A 187 9.33 6.19 19.96
C THR A 187 10.19 6.57 21.16
N GLN A 188 11.24 7.39 20.96
CA GLN A 188 12.14 7.84 22.01
C GLN A 188 11.43 8.73 23.04
N GLU A 189 10.58 9.64 22.58
CA GLU A 189 9.78 10.50 23.45
C GLU A 189 8.79 9.67 24.29
N ALA A 190 8.13 8.67 23.67
CA ALA A 190 7.24 7.77 24.38
C ALA A 190 7.96 6.90 25.40
N ALA A 191 9.13 6.36 25.06
CA ALA A 191 9.95 5.56 25.95
C ALA A 191 10.41 6.35 27.18
N SER A 192 10.80 7.62 26.99
CA SER A 192 11.16 8.51 28.09
C SER A 192 10.02 8.69 29.09
N ARG A 193 8.79 8.91 28.60
CA ARG A 193 7.59 9.02 29.45
C ARG A 193 7.27 7.72 30.21
N LEU A 194 7.60 6.57 29.62
CA LEU A 194 7.36 5.25 30.21
C LEU A 194 8.54 4.77 31.10
N GLY A 195 9.65 5.50 31.20
CA GLY A 195 10.85 5.07 31.92
C GLY A 195 11.56 3.88 31.26
N ILE A 196 11.44 3.72 29.95
CA ILE A 196 12.08 2.66 29.17
C ILE A 196 13.33 3.22 28.49
N ARG A 197 14.46 2.52 28.66
CA ARG A 197 15.69 2.83 27.94
C ARG A 197 15.62 2.29 26.52
N LEU A 198 15.77 3.16 25.53
CA LEU A 198 15.92 2.74 24.14
C LEU A 198 17.38 2.48 23.78
N LEU A 199 17.58 1.44 22.97
CA LEU A 199 18.84 1.12 22.31
C LEU A 199 18.65 1.38 20.82
N SER A 200 19.34 2.39 20.27
CA SER A 200 19.30 2.72 18.85
C SER A 200 20.07 1.67 18.05
N ILE A 201 19.40 0.99 17.14
CA ILE A 201 19.98 -0.03 16.25
C ILE A 201 19.81 0.46 14.82
N GLU A 202 20.81 1.19 14.34
CA GLU A 202 20.78 1.83 13.03
C GLU A 202 21.15 0.86 11.92
N VAL A 203 20.38 0.87 10.82
CA VAL A 203 20.64 0.13 9.58
C VAL A 203 20.40 1.05 8.38
N ARG A 204 21.42 1.25 7.54
CA ARG A 204 21.37 2.13 6.37
C ARG A 204 21.40 1.35 5.06
N LYS A 205 21.97 0.16 5.09
CA LYS A 205 22.12 -0.74 3.94
C LYS A 205 21.99 -2.21 4.35
N PRO A 206 21.77 -3.11 3.39
CA PRO A 206 21.60 -4.55 3.67
C PRO A 206 22.70 -5.19 4.52
N ASP A 207 23.97 -4.78 4.36
CA ASP A 207 25.11 -5.38 5.04
C ASP A 207 25.23 -4.98 6.51
N ASP A 208 24.47 -3.97 6.94
CA ASP A 208 24.53 -3.49 8.33
C ASP A 208 23.80 -4.43 9.31
N PHE A 209 22.84 -5.26 8.81
CA PHE A 209 21.91 -5.99 9.66
C PHE A 209 22.59 -6.98 10.62
N ASP A 210 23.56 -7.75 10.18
CA ASP A 210 24.22 -8.74 11.04
C ASP A 210 24.90 -8.07 12.23
N GLY A 211 25.67 -7.01 11.98
CA GLY A 211 26.34 -6.24 13.01
C GLY A 211 25.36 -5.50 13.94
N ALA A 212 24.33 -4.91 13.36
CA ALA A 212 23.29 -4.18 14.08
C ALA A 212 22.48 -5.10 15.00
N LEU A 213 22.06 -6.26 14.52
CA LEU A 213 21.30 -7.24 15.31
C LEU A 213 22.15 -7.82 16.46
N ALA A 214 23.47 -8.00 16.28
CA ALA A 214 24.36 -8.44 17.35
C ALA A 214 24.39 -7.46 18.54
N LEU A 215 24.17 -6.14 18.29
CA LEU A 215 24.07 -5.14 19.36
C LEU A 215 22.84 -5.36 20.25
N VAL A 216 21.75 -5.87 19.72
CA VAL A 216 20.50 -6.13 20.46
C VAL A 216 20.77 -7.10 21.62
N THR A 217 21.51 -8.18 21.35
CA THR A 217 21.87 -9.18 22.39
C THR A 217 23.00 -8.71 23.29
N ARG A 218 24.02 -8.04 22.72
CA ARG A 218 25.14 -7.47 23.48
C ARG A 218 24.66 -6.50 24.57
N ASP A 219 23.70 -5.63 24.20
CA ASP A 219 23.20 -4.57 25.07
C ASP A 219 21.97 -5.04 25.88
N ARG A 220 21.65 -6.35 25.82
CA ARG A 220 20.63 -7.05 26.61
C ARG A 220 19.24 -6.44 26.44
N ALA A 221 18.82 -6.15 25.22
CA ALA A 221 17.45 -5.74 24.95
C ALA A 221 16.46 -6.83 25.35
N GLU A 222 15.37 -6.43 25.98
CA GLU A 222 14.30 -7.33 26.46
C GLU A 222 13.19 -7.48 25.41
N ALA A 223 13.05 -6.49 24.53
CA ALA A 223 12.14 -6.49 23.40
C ALA A 223 12.73 -5.66 22.26
N MET A 224 12.15 -5.78 21.09
CA MET A 224 12.54 -5.04 19.90
C MET A 224 11.33 -4.35 19.26
N ILE A 225 11.49 -3.07 18.91
CA ILE A 225 10.59 -2.36 18.01
C ILE A 225 11.27 -2.26 16.65
N VAL A 226 10.51 -2.52 15.62
CA VAL A 226 10.97 -2.41 14.24
C VAL A 226 10.23 -1.24 13.59
N VAL A 227 10.98 -0.19 13.26
CA VAL A 227 10.46 1.01 12.59
C VAL A 227 10.27 0.73 11.11
N SER A 228 9.18 1.23 10.58
CA SER A 228 8.77 0.97 9.21
C SER A 228 9.65 1.71 8.20
N SER A 229 10.46 0.97 7.44
CA SER A 229 11.09 1.43 6.21
C SER A 229 11.15 0.30 5.18
N ARG A 230 11.27 0.64 3.91
CA ARG A 230 11.33 -0.40 2.86
C ARG A 230 12.57 -1.28 2.98
N LEU A 231 13.70 -0.72 3.39
CA LEU A 231 14.93 -1.47 3.66
C LEU A 231 14.70 -2.54 4.74
N ILE A 232 14.10 -2.16 5.87
CA ILE A 232 13.82 -3.06 6.99
C ILE A 232 12.78 -4.11 6.58
N PHE A 233 11.76 -3.73 5.81
CA PHE A 233 10.75 -4.66 5.31
C PHE A 233 11.36 -5.80 4.49
N LEU A 234 12.33 -5.50 3.63
CA LEU A 234 13.02 -6.52 2.82
C LEU A 234 13.89 -7.49 3.65
N ARG A 235 14.19 -7.14 4.90
CA ARG A 235 14.94 -7.97 5.84
C ARG A 235 14.08 -8.62 6.92
N GLN A 236 12.76 -8.65 6.71
CA GLN A 236 11.80 -9.22 7.65
C GLN A 236 12.20 -10.62 8.14
N ALA A 237 12.49 -11.54 7.24
CA ALA A 237 12.83 -12.92 7.58
C ALA A 237 14.08 -12.97 8.50
N GLN A 238 15.14 -12.23 8.14
CA GLN A 238 16.38 -12.15 8.92
C GLN A 238 16.14 -11.63 10.33
N ILE A 239 15.33 -10.57 10.46
CA ILE A 239 15.00 -9.95 11.76
C ILE A 239 14.16 -10.89 12.62
N LEU A 240 13.14 -11.53 12.03
CA LEU A 240 12.26 -12.46 12.75
C LEU A 240 13.01 -13.74 13.19
N ASP A 241 13.88 -14.30 12.32
CA ASP A 241 14.72 -15.45 12.66
C ASP A 241 15.70 -15.13 13.81
N PHE A 242 16.32 -13.95 13.76
CA PHE A 242 17.18 -13.48 14.85
C PHE A 242 16.40 -13.37 16.17
N ALA A 243 15.23 -12.75 16.14
CA ALA A 243 14.38 -12.54 17.30
C ALA A 243 13.92 -13.87 17.90
N ALA A 244 13.48 -14.83 17.07
CA ALA A 244 13.07 -16.16 17.51
C ALA A 244 14.21 -16.93 18.16
N LYS A 245 15.42 -16.94 17.56
CA LYS A 245 16.62 -17.58 18.10
C LYS A 245 17.04 -17.03 19.46
N ASN A 246 16.90 -15.72 19.65
CA ASN A 246 17.31 -15.03 20.87
C ASN A 246 16.17 -14.81 21.87
N LYS A 247 14.96 -15.32 21.57
CA LYS A 247 13.75 -15.16 22.39
C LYS A 247 13.40 -13.69 22.70
N ILE A 248 13.51 -12.84 21.69
CA ILE A 248 13.24 -11.40 21.81
C ILE A 248 11.89 -11.10 21.15
N PRO A 249 10.86 -10.64 21.90
CA PRO A 249 9.59 -10.25 21.31
C PRO A 249 9.73 -9.01 20.44
N ILE A 250 9.02 -9.01 19.30
CA ILE A 250 8.97 -7.88 18.37
C ILE A 250 7.61 -7.21 18.39
N ALA A 251 7.60 -5.86 18.47
CA ALA A 251 6.47 -5.02 18.12
C ALA A 251 6.75 -4.22 16.84
N THR A 252 5.74 -4.05 16.00
CA THR A 252 5.88 -3.35 14.71
C THR A 252 4.60 -2.60 14.34
N GLY A 253 4.65 -1.77 13.30
CA GLY A 253 3.48 -1.12 12.70
C GLY A 253 2.75 -1.99 11.66
N TRP A 254 3.31 -3.15 11.29
CA TRP A 254 2.81 -3.94 10.15
C TRP A 254 2.22 -5.29 10.58
N GLY A 255 0.90 -5.45 10.39
CA GLY A 255 0.17 -6.65 10.78
C GLY A 255 0.66 -7.95 10.12
N ALA A 256 1.18 -7.88 8.89
CA ALA A 256 1.75 -9.02 8.19
C ALA A 256 2.96 -9.65 8.92
N TRP A 257 3.73 -8.87 9.68
CA TRP A 257 4.85 -9.38 10.45
C TRP A 257 4.43 -10.29 11.60
N VAL A 258 3.24 -10.05 12.16
CA VAL A 258 2.69 -10.86 13.26
C VAL A 258 2.38 -12.28 12.79
N GLN A 259 1.91 -12.44 11.55
CA GLN A 259 1.68 -13.75 10.94
C GLN A 259 2.99 -14.56 10.79
N ASN A 260 4.10 -13.85 10.59
CA ASN A 260 5.42 -14.42 10.36
C ASN A 260 6.28 -14.54 11.64
N GLY A 261 5.72 -14.22 12.84
CA GLY A 261 6.41 -14.46 14.11
C GLY A 261 6.66 -13.24 15.01
N ALA A 262 6.32 -12.02 14.60
CA ALA A 262 6.32 -10.88 15.53
C ALA A 262 5.27 -11.09 16.62
N LEU A 263 5.51 -10.58 17.84
CA LEU A 263 4.59 -10.73 18.97
C LEU A 263 3.31 -9.93 18.77
N LEU A 264 3.45 -8.68 18.35
CA LEU A 264 2.32 -7.79 18.13
C LEU A 264 2.59 -6.74 17.05
N SER A 265 1.52 -6.23 16.48
CA SER A 265 1.57 -5.01 15.70
C SER A 265 0.43 -4.07 16.09
N TYR A 266 0.70 -2.77 15.95
CA TYR A 266 -0.33 -1.75 16.01
C TYR A 266 -0.10 -0.74 14.89
N GLY A 267 -1.01 -0.72 13.94
CA GLY A 267 -0.90 0.12 12.74
C GLY A 267 -2.10 -0.04 11.81
N PRO A 268 -2.12 0.66 10.69
CA PRO A 268 -3.19 0.55 9.71
C PRO A 268 -3.11 -0.78 8.94
N ASN A 269 -4.23 -1.20 8.38
CA ASN A 269 -4.27 -2.29 7.42
C ASN A 269 -3.77 -1.78 6.06
N ILE A 270 -2.52 -2.11 5.72
CA ILE A 270 -1.86 -1.60 4.50
C ILE A 270 -2.57 -2.10 3.23
N ASP A 271 -3.04 -3.36 3.20
CA ASP A 271 -3.75 -3.89 2.04
C ASP A 271 -5.07 -3.15 1.80
N GLU A 272 -5.76 -2.75 2.86
CA GLU A 272 -6.97 -1.94 2.76
C GLU A 272 -6.66 -0.55 2.17
N ILE A 273 -5.63 0.12 2.66
CA ILE A 273 -5.20 1.42 2.13
C ILE A 273 -4.78 1.28 0.66
N VAL A 274 -4.07 0.21 0.29
CA VAL A 274 -3.69 -0.05 -1.10
C VAL A 274 -4.93 -0.26 -1.98
N ARG A 275 -5.95 -1.00 -1.50
CA ARG A 275 -7.22 -1.10 -2.24
C ARG A 275 -7.91 0.25 -2.40
N GLN A 276 -7.94 1.05 -1.33
CA GLN A 276 -8.54 2.39 -1.36
C GLN A 276 -7.79 3.32 -2.32
N SER A 277 -6.46 3.21 -2.41
CA SER A 277 -5.64 4.04 -3.30
C SER A 277 -5.96 3.85 -4.79
N ALA A 278 -6.49 2.69 -5.18
CA ALA A 278 -6.98 2.47 -6.54
C ALA A 278 -8.10 3.46 -6.91
N SER A 279 -8.87 3.97 -5.95
CA SER A 279 -9.88 5.01 -6.21
C SER A 279 -9.28 6.33 -6.65
N HIS A 280 -8.08 6.70 -6.13
CA HIS A 280 -7.36 7.88 -6.58
C HIS A 280 -6.83 7.69 -8.00
N VAL A 281 -6.31 6.49 -8.31
CA VAL A 281 -5.91 6.13 -9.67
C VAL A 281 -7.11 6.24 -10.61
N ASP A 282 -8.28 5.66 -10.27
CA ASP A 282 -9.51 5.74 -11.06
C ASP A 282 -9.95 7.19 -11.30
N LYS A 283 -10.03 8.01 -10.25
CA LYS A 283 -10.40 9.42 -10.35
C LYS A 283 -9.48 10.18 -11.32
N ILE A 284 -8.15 9.95 -11.23
CA ILE A 284 -7.16 10.58 -12.10
C ILE A 284 -7.33 10.10 -13.55
N LEU A 285 -7.49 8.80 -13.78
CA LEU A 285 -7.70 8.25 -15.12
C LEU A 285 -9.00 8.76 -15.76
N ARG A 286 -9.99 9.16 -14.95
CA ARG A 286 -11.22 9.84 -15.39
C ARG A 286 -11.09 11.37 -15.52
N GLY A 287 -9.90 11.94 -15.27
CA GLY A 287 -9.60 13.34 -15.49
C GLY A 287 -9.59 14.23 -14.25
N ALA A 288 -9.71 13.67 -13.04
CA ALA A 288 -9.51 14.46 -11.82
C ALA A 288 -8.05 14.93 -11.71
N LYS A 289 -7.86 16.13 -11.18
CA LYS A 289 -6.51 16.67 -10.95
C LYS A 289 -6.01 16.22 -9.57
N PRO A 290 -4.76 15.74 -9.45
CA PRO A 290 -4.18 15.39 -8.13
C PRO A 290 -4.27 16.53 -7.12
N ALA A 291 -4.11 17.78 -7.56
CA ALA A 291 -4.20 18.96 -6.72
C ALA A 291 -5.54 19.11 -5.96
N ASP A 292 -6.62 18.57 -6.53
CA ASP A 292 -7.98 18.64 -6.00
C ASP A 292 -8.35 17.38 -5.17
N LEU A 293 -7.47 16.38 -5.14
CA LEU A 293 -7.66 15.14 -4.38
C LEU A 293 -6.85 15.21 -3.08
N PRO A 294 -7.50 15.10 -1.91
CA PRO A 294 -6.78 15.13 -0.64
C PRO A 294 -5.85 13.92 -0.51
N ILE A 295 -4.77 14.09 0.25
CA ILE A 295 -3.99 12.96 0.76
C ILE A 295 -4.77 12.38 1.94
N GLU A 296 -5.21 11.14 1.79
CA GLU A 296 -6.04 10.48 2.79
C GLU A 296 -5.18 9.86 3.90
N GLN A 297 -5.77 9.75 5.08
CA GLN A 297 -5.18 9.13 6.26
C GLN A 297 -6.01 7.91 6.66
N PRO A 298 -5.40 6.88 7.27
CA PRO A 298 -6.17 5.76 7.81
C PRO A 298 -7.07 6.25 8.93
N THR A 299 -8.32 5.81 8.90
CA THR A 299 -9.31 6.08 9.95
C THR A 299 -9.41 4.95 10.97
N ARG A 300 -8.77 3.81 10.68
CA ARG A 300 -8.78 2.62 11.52
C ARG A 300 -7.37 2.06 11.68
N PHE A 301 -7.04 1.70 12.91
CA PHE A 301 -5.80 1.00 13.27
C PHE A 301 -6.14 -0.34 13.89
N GLU A 302 -5.33 -1.35 13.57
CA GLU A 302 -5.54 -2.72 14.02
C GLU A 302 -4.45 -3.12 15.04
N LEU A 303 -4.89 -3.66 16.17
CA LEU A 303 -4.04 -4.42 17.08
C LEU A 303 -4.07 -5.89 16.67
N VAL A 304 -2.93 -6.41 16.24
CA VAL A 304 -2.77 -7.83 15.93
C VAL A 304 -1.84 -8.47 16.93
N LEU A 305 -2.23 -9.60 17.50
CA LEU A 305 -1.46 -10.35 18.51
C LEU A 305 -1.12 -11.74 17.99
N ASN A 306 0.07 -12.26 18.36
CA ASN A 306 0.47 -13.63 18.08
C ASN A 306 0.63 -14.40 19.39
N LEU A 307 -0.37 -15.19 19.74
CA LEU A 307 -0.36 -16.00 20.96
C LEU A 307 0.57 -17.21 20.83
N LYS A 308 0.81 -17.72 19.61
CA LYS A 308 1.81 -18.76 19.38
C LYS A 308 3.22 -18.24 19.72
N THR A 309 3.57 -17.05 19.26
CA THR A 309 4.84 -16.40 19.59
C THR A 309 4.92 -16.08 21.07
N ALA A 310 3.84 -15.57 21.69
CA ALA A 310 3.81 -15.33 23.12
C ALA A 310 4.11 -16.60 23.93
N ARG A 311 3.46 -17.73 23.60
CA ARG A 311 3.72 -19.03 24.24
C ARG A 311 5.18 -19.47 24.07
N ALA A 312 5.73 -19.34 22.86
CA ALA A 312 7.13 -19.72 22.57
C ALA A 312 8.15 -18.87 23.37
N LEU A 313 7.79 -17.64 23.70
CA LEU A 313 8.59 -16.72 24.50
C LEU A 313 8.31 -16.82 26.02
N ASN A 314 7.41 -17.72 26.47
CA ASN A 314 6.92 -17.81 27.84
C ASN A 314 6.31 -16.50 28.36
N LEU A 315 5.62 -15.76 27.49
CA LEU A 315 4.93 -14.51 27.82
C LEU A 315 3.43 -14.80 27.99
N THR A 316 2.84 -14.19 29.01
CA THR A 316 1.39 -14.21 29.22
C THR A 316 0.79 -12.91 28.68
N VAL A 317 -0.05 -13.01 27.67
CA VAL A 317 -0.80 -11.86 27.15
C VAL A 317 -2.04 -11.66 28.04
N PRO A 318 -2.25 -10.48 28.62
CA PRO A 318 -3.40 -10.20 29.46
C PRO A 318 -4.73 -10.41 28.71
N PRO A 319 -5.76 -11.02 29.32
CA PRO A 319 -7.07 -11.17 28.69
C PRO A 319 -7.69 -9.84 28.20
N SER A 320 -7.45 -8.75 28.93
CA SER A 320 -7.88 -7.41 28.53
C SER A 320 -7.22 -6.92 27.25
N LEU A 321 -6.00 -7.33 26.98
CA LEU A 321 -5.30 -6.99 25.71
C LEU A 321 -5.83 -7.86 24.56
N ILE A 322 -6.05 -9.15 24.82
CA ILE A 322 -6.65 -10.07 23.83
C ILE A 322 -8.05 -9.58 23.41
N ALA A 323 -8.88 -9.12 24.36
CA ALA A 323 -10.22 -8.61 24.09
C ALA A 323 -10.22 -7.31 23.23
N ARG A 324 -9.11 -6.57 23.22
CA ARG A 324 -8.94 -5.35 22.39
C ARG A 324 -8.30 -5.63 21.04
N ALA A 325 -7.83 -6.85 20.82
CA ALA A 325 -7.18 -7.20 19.56
C ALA A 325 -8.22 -7.34 18.43
N ASP A 326 -7.95 -6.72 17.30
CA ASP A 326 -8.75 -6.88 16.08
C ASP A 326 -8.50 -8.25 15.44
N ARG A 327 -7.29 -8.78 15.61
CA ARG A 327 -6.89 -10.09 15.08
C ARG A 327 -5.92 -10.80 16.04
N VAL A 328 -6.11 -12.12 16.16
CA VAL A 328 -5.26 -13.00 16.97
C VAL A 328 -4.74 -14.15 16.11
N VAL A 329 -3.44 -14.39 16.15
CA VAL A 329 -2.78 -15.55 15.54
C VAL A 329 -2.54 -16.58 16.66
N GLU A 330 -3.08 -17.80 16.49
CA GLU A 330 -3.02 -18.89 17.47
C GLU A 330 -2.05 -20.01 17.06
#